data_e43c67b9f67871683068c5bf534418c8
#
_entry.id   e43c67b9f67871683068c5bf534418c8
#
_cell.length_a   1.000
_cell.length_b   1.000
_cell.length_c   1.000
_cell.angle_alpha   90.00
_cell.angle_beta   90.00
_cell.angle_gamma   90.00
#
_symmetry.space_group_name_H-M   'P 1'
#
loop_
_entity.id
_entity.type
_entity.pdbx_description
1 polymer ?
#
loop_
_entity_poly.entity_id
_entity_poly.type
_entity_poly.pdbx_seq_one_letter_code
_entity_poly.pdbx_strand_id
1 'polypeptide(L)'
;MSFTIKNYEKFVERFSEVVRNSGGNICFYGYGSYINGDFVPGRSDLDGGLVLDSNFITPKAVVRNLAVGLENVLKETSLGNENSSKIKVQFNLMDRGINRDGRFLAYDDTYTDYLKSKARVFTGPNFLKEMTGMNYKREVLRSAAYNLRKARNGLLMHFVNLREDPLIARKNAVSCMNVLWSMQKKLIELATEEIVFRENETLNLFEKTFPEYDARYLKLALCLRTIPSYFFETFGNLENAFDLSKKFVSATELMIQTYIKKYPEVSSFEVIKIE
;
A
#
# COMPACT_ATOMS: atom_id res chain seq x y z
N MET A 1 9.44 21.40 -11.03
CA MET A 1 8.50 20.85 -12.04
C MET A 1 7.33 20.21 -11.30
N SER A 2 6.10 20.50 -11.71
CA SER A 2 4.91 19.83 -11.18
C SER A 2 4.73 18.50 -11.91
N PHE A 3 4.59 17.40 -11.16
CA PHE A 3 4.29 16.10 -11.74
C PHE A 3 2.84 16.07 -12.17
N THR A 4 2.59 15.54 -13.34
CA THR A 4 1.25 15.37 -13.91
C THR A 4 0.95 13.89 -14.12
N ILE A 5 -0.30 13.52 -14.23
CA ILE A 5 -0.71 12.14 -14.55
C ILE A 5 -0.02 11.64 -15.83
N LYS A 6 0.20 12.51 -16.81
CA LYS A 6 0.86 12.20 -18.08
C LYS A 6 2.29 11.65 -17.91
N ASN A 7 3.02 12.10 -16.88
CA ASN A 7 4.36 11.55 -16.60
C ASN A 7 4.28 10.07 -16.22
N TYR A 8 3.26 9.69 -15.45
CA TYR A 8 3.04 8.31 -15.03
C TYR A 8 2.48 7.44 -16.16
N GLU A 9 1.57 7.96 -16.97
CA GLU A 9 1.07 7.28 -18.18
C GLU A 9 2.22 6.98 -19.14
N LYS A 10 3.07 7.97 -19.42
CA LYS A 10 4.28 7.80 -20.24
C LYS A 10 5.23 6.77 -19.62
N PHE A 11 5.40 6.79 -18.29
CA PHE A 11 6.22 5.81 -17.60
C PHE A 11 5.69 4.38 -17.81
N VAL A 12 4.40 4.16 -17.59
CA VAL A 12 3.76 2.84 -17.76
C VAL A 12 3.92 2.35 -19.20
N GLU A 13 3.73 3.21 -20.19
CA GLU A 13 3.91 2.88 -21.60
C GLU A 13 5.34 2.47 -21.90
N ARG A 14 6.32 3.31 -21.57
CA ARG A 14 7.74 3.08 -21.86
C ARG A 14 8.30 1.87 -21.09
N PHE A 15 7.93 1.73 -19.82
CA PHE A 15 8.37 0.58 -19.05
C PHE A 15 7.72 -0.73 -19.52
N SER A 16 6.49 -0.70 -20.02
CA SER A 16 5.88 -1.86 -20.70
C SER A 16 6.66 -2.30 -21.94
N GLU A 17 7.25 -1.38 -22.69
CA GLU A 17 8.15 -1.70 -23.82
C GLU A 17 9.43 -2.37 -23.33
N VAL A 18 10.05 -1.84 -22.26
CA VAL A 18 11.22 -2.46 -21.63
C VAL A 18 10.93 -3.89 -21.20
N VAL A 19 9.79 -4.11 -20.54
CA VAL A 19 9.37 -5.44 -20.08
C VAL A 19 9.20 -6.41 -21.26
N ARG A 20 8.53 -5.99 -22.33
CA ARG A 20 8.39 -6.83 -23.54
C ARG A 20 9.73 -7.22 -24.17
N ASN A 21 10.70 -6.31 -24.12
CA ASN A 21 12.02 -6.49 -24.76
C ASN A 21 13.06 -7.11 -23.82
N SER A 22 12.74 -7.41 -22.57
CA SER A 22 13.70 -7.93 -21.58
C SER A 22 14.09 -9.40 -21.78
N GLY A 23 13.46 -10.10 -22.72
CA GLY A 23 13.78 -11.48 -23.08
C GLY A 23 13.10 -12.54 -22.20
N GLY A 24 12.05 -12.18 -21.45
CA GLY A 24 11.29 -13.09 -20.62
C GLY A 24 9.78 -12.98 -20.83
N ASN A 25 9.06 -14.02 -20.44
CA ASN A 25 7.60 -13.97 -20.34
C ASN A 25 7.24 -13.36 -18.98
N ILE A 26 6.96 -12.06 -18.97
CA ILE A 26 6.83 -11.26 -17.75
C ILE A 26 5.47 -10.59 -17.70
N CYS A 27 4.75 -10.75 -16.58
CA CYS A 27 3.56 -9.98 -16.26
C CYS A 27 4.00 -8.68 -15.56
N PHE A 28 3.73 -7.54 -16.18
CA PHE A 28 3.83 -6.22 -15.52
C PHE A 28 2.45 -5.73 -15.20
N TYR A 29 2.21 -5.42 -13.93
CA TYR A 29 0.93 -4.99 -13.41
C TYR A 29 1.05 -3.79 -12.47
N GLY A 30 -0.03 -3.04 -12.35
CA GLY A 30 -0.19 -1.97 -11.35
C GLY A 30 -1.42 -2.19 -10.49
N TYR A 31 -1.41 -1.58 -9.32
CA TYR A 31 -2.51 -1.58 -8.37
C TYR A 31 -2.55 -0.28 -7.57
N GLY A 32 -3.37 -0.21 -6.53
CA GLY A 32 -3.43 0.94 -5.64
C GLY A 32 -4.10 2.16 -6.27
N SER A 33 -3.74 3.34 -5.80
CA SER A 33 -4.42 4.60 -6.14
C SER A 33 -4.41 4.91 -7.63
N TYR A 34 -3.33 4.57 -8.35
CA TYR A 34 -3.23 4.81 -9.80
C TYR A 34 -4.30 4.04 -10.60
N ILE A 35 -4.58 2.81 -10.19
CA ILE A 35 -5.59 1.96 -10.85
C ILE A 35 -7.00 2.31 -10.38
N ASN A 36 -7.16 2.66 -9.12
CA ASN A 36 -8.46 2.93 -8.50
C ASN A 36 -9.01 4.32 -8.83
N GLY A 37 -8.20 5.24 -9.39
CA GLY A 37 -8.60 6.60 -9.72
C GLY A 37 -8.45 7.61 -8.57
N ASP A 38 -7.81 7.22 -7.46
CA ASP A 38 -7.54 8.09 -6.31
C ASP A 38 -6.11 8.66 -6.34
N PHE A 39 -5.46 8.60 -7.49
CA PHE A 39 -4.06 8.97 -7.65
C PHE A 39 -3.87 10.49 -7.63
N VAL A 40 -2.97 10.93 -6.76
CA VAL A 40 -2.58 12.35 -6.68
C VAL A 40 -1.14 12.50 -7.15
N PRO A 41 -0.89 13.08 -8.35
CA PRO A 41 0.46 13.28 -8.87
C PRO A 41 1.37 14.02 -7.89
N GLY A 42 2.59 13.51 -7.70
CA GLY A 42 3.57 14.07 -6.78
C GLY A 42 3.37 13.71 -5.30
N ARG A 43 2.30 12.96 -4.98
CA ARG A 43 2.02 12.44 -3.63
C ARG A 43 1.89 10.93 -3.58
N SER A 44 1.08 10.40 -4.49
CA SER A 44 0.84 8.96 -4.58
C SER A 44 2.03 8.27 -5.24
N ASP A 45 2.39 7.12 -4.71
CA ASP A 45 3.35 6.21 -5.34
C ASP A 45 2.65 5.45 -6.48
N LEU A 46 3.41 5.08 -7.50
CA LEU A 46 2.96 4.14 -8.52
C LEU A 46 3.29 2.73 -8.03
N ASP A 47 2.27 2.07 -7.49
CA ASP A 47 2.40 0.71 -6.98
C ASP A 47 2.23 -0.31 -8.10
N GLY A 48 3.11 -1.31 -8.14
CA GLY A 48 3.04 -2.35 -9.16
C GLY A 48 3.93 -3.53 -8.87
N GLY A 49 4.03 -4.41 -9.84
CA GLY A 49 4.89 -5.58 -9.76
C GLY A 49 5.20 -6.21 -11.10
N LEU A 50 6.19 -7.05 -11.06
CA LEU A 50 6.65 -7.88 -12.15
C LEU A 50 6.58 -9.34 -11.69
N VAL A 51 5.88 -10.18 -12.42
CA VAL A 51 5.88 -11.63 -12.21
C VAL A 51 6.59 -12.29 -13.38
N LEU A 52 7.71 -12.94 -13.11
CA LEU A 52 8.50 -13.67 -14.09
C LEU A 52 7.98 -15.10 -14.23
N ASP A 53 7.91 -15.58 -15.45
CA ASP A 53 7.59 -16.99 -15.74
C ASP A 53 8.81 -17.89 -15.45
N SER A 54 9.08 -18.05 -14.17
CA SER A 54 10.19 -18.87 -13.67
C SER A 54 9.76 -19.63 -12.41
N ASN A 55 10.50 -20.69 -12.12
CA ASN A 55 10.28 -21.53 -10.95
C ASN A 55 11.38 -21.25 -9.91
N PHE A 56 11.18 -20.22 -9.07
CA PHE A 56 12.04 -19.88 -7.92
C PHE A 56 13.48 -19.42 -8.24
N ILE A 57 13.86 -19.32 -9.50
CA ILE A 57 15.17 -18.80 -9.91
C ILE A 57 14.98 -17.72 -10.96
N THR A 58 15.14 -16.48 -10.55
CA THR A 58 15.05 -15.34 -11.46
C THR A 58 16.33 -15.23 -12.30
N PRO A 59 16.23 -15.26 -13.65
CA PRO A 59 17.40 -15.15 -14.51
C PRO A 59 18.12 -13.80 -14.34
N LYS A 60 19.40 -13.83 -13.96
CA LYS A 60 20.21 -12.62 -13.69
C LYS A 60 20.20 -11.63 -14.86
N ALA A 61 20.25 -12.10 -16.08
CA ALA A 61 20.23 -11.25 -17.28
C ALA A 61 18.91 -10.47 -17.41
N VAL A 62 17.77 -11.11 -17.12
CA VAL A 62 16.45 -10.48 -17.16
C VAL A 62 16.36 -9.39 -16.10
N VAL A 63 16.78 -9.67 -14.87
CA VAL A 63 16.77 -8.67 -13.79
C VAL A 63 17.63 -7.46 -14.13
N ARG A 64 18.82 -7.70 -14.70
CA ARG A 64 19.71 -6.62 -15.13
C ARG A 64 19.08 -5.75 -16.23
N ASN A 65 18.47 -6.38 -17.23
CA ASN A 65 17.82 -5.66 -18.33
C ASN A 65 16.65 -4.81 -17.82
N LEU A 66 15.85 -5.37 -16.91
CA LEU A 66 14.74 -4.65 -16.27
C LEU A 66 15.26 -3.47 -15.44
N ALA A 67 16.31 -3.66 -14.64
CA ALA A 67 16.87 -2.61 -13.80
C ALA A 67 17.42 -1.43 -14.63
N VAL A 68 18.22 -1.72 -15.66
CA VAL A 68 18.75 -0.70 -16.58
C VAL A 68 17.62 0.01 -17.33
N GLY A 69 16.64 -0.75 -17.81
CA GLY A 69 15.47 -0.18 -18.48
C GLY A 69 14.64 0.70 -17.56
N LEU A 70 14.40 0.27 -16.32
CA LEU A 70 13.69 1.05 -15.31
C LEU A 70 14.40 2.40 -15.03
N GLU A 71 15.71 2.36 -14.83
CA GLU A 71 16.52 3.57 -14.61
C GLU A 71 16.39 4.56 -15.77
N ASN A 72 16.50 4.07 -17.00
CA ASN A 72 16.38 4.91 -18.21
C ASN A 72 14.98 5.53 -18.34
N VAL A 73 13.94 4.75 -18.11
CA VAL A 73 12.55 5.25 -18.18
C VAL A 73 12.25 6.26 -17.07
N LEU A 74 12.76 6.05 -15.84
CA LEU A 74 12.63 7.01 -14.76
C LEU A 74 13.28 8.36 -15.11
N LYS A 75 14.46 8.34 -15.74
CA LYS A 75 15.15 9.57 -16.24
C LYS A 75 14.34 10.24 -17.36
N GLU A 76 13.91 9.46 -18.35
CA GLU A 76 13.15 9.97 -19.51
C GLU A 76 11.79 10.60 -19.12
N THR A 77 11.15 10.06 -18.11
CA THR A 77 9.85 10.53 -17.64
C THR A 77 9.94 11.58 -16.53
N SER A 78 11.15 11.97 -16.15
CA SER A 78 11.45 12.89 -15.04
C SER A 78 10.92 12.40 -13.68
N LEU A 79 10.58 11.12 -13.56
CA LEU A 79 10.14 10.52 -12.30
C LEU A 79 11.32 10.15 -11.39
N GLY A 80 12.53 10.10 -11.91
CA GLY A 80 13.77 9.72 -11.22
C GLY A 80 14.71 10.87 -10.85
N ASN A 81 14.28 12.11 -10.90
CA ASN A 81 15.16 13.25 -10.57
C ASN A 81 15.50 13.23 -9.08
N GLU A 82 16.81 13.26 -8.77
CA GLU A 82 17.39 13.18 -7.44
C GLU A 82 16.88 14.25 -6.46
N ASN A 83 16.41 15.38 -6.96
CA ASN A 83 15.84 16.47 -6.18
C ASN A 83 14.36 16.31 -5.86
N SER A 84 13.68 15.32 -6.43
CA SER A 84 12.29 15.00 -6.10
C SER A 84 12.26 13.82 -5.15
N SER A 85 12.40 14.07 -3.86
CA SER A 85 12.20 13.09 -2.77
C SER A 85 10.82 12.42 -2.77
N LYS A 86 10.03 12.51 -3.84
CA LYS A 86 8.57 12.38 -3.76
C LYS A 86 7.92 11.34 -4.67
N ILE A 87 8.63 10.78 -5.64
CA ILE A 87 7.99 9.75 -6.47
C ILE A 87 8.70 8.45 -6.29
N LYS A 88 7.98 7.56 -5.73
CA LYS A 88 8.41 6.19 -5.60
C LYS A 88 7.59 5.36 -6.59
N VAL A 89 8.30 4.76 -7.49
CA VAL A 89 7.79 3.60 -8.20
C VAL A 89 8.15 2.41 -7.32
N GLN A 90 7.15 1.79 -6.73
CA GLN A 90 7.34 0.60 -5.89
C GLN A 90 6.93 -0.62 -6.70
N PHE A 91 7.93 -1.38 -7.15
CA PHE A 91 7.67 -2.63 -7.84
C PHE A 91 8.18 -3.82 -7.05
N ASN A 92 7.31 -4.81 -6.91
CA ASN A 92 7.69 -6.12 -6.39
C ASN A 92 8.07 -7.01 -7.56
N LEU A 93 9.24 -7.65 -7.46
CA LEU A 93 9.68 -8.65 -8.40
C LEU A 93 9.42 -10.03 -7.80
N MET A 94 8.62 -10.84 -8.48
CA MET A 94 8.22 -12.17 -8.03
C MET A 94 8.38 -13.17 -9.17
N ASP A 95 8.70 -14.41 -8.81
CA ASP A 95 8.61 -15.54 -9.70
C ASP A 95 7.18 -16.11 -9.70
N ARG A 96 6.76 -16.65 -10.84
CA ARG A 96 5.43 -17.24 -10.99
C ARG A 96 5.16 -18.35 -9.98
N GLY A 97 6.15 -19.18 -9.67
CA GLY A 97 6.04 -20.24 -8.68
C GLY A 97 5.72 -19.72 -7.29
N ILE A 98 6.42 -18.68 -6.84
CA ILE A 98 6.17 -18.01 -5.56
C ILE A 98 4.80 -17.32 -5.57
N ASN A 99 4.45 -16.69 -6.70
CA ASN A 99 3.17 -15.98 -6.83
C ASN A 99 1.96 -16.94 -6.82
N ARG A 100 2.10 -18.17 -7.28
CA ARG A 100 1.04 -19.19 -7.22
C ARG A 100 0.81 -19.73 -5.81
N ASP A 101 1.87 -19.84 -5.02
CA ASP A 101 1.79 -20.32 -3.65
C ASP A 101 1.66 -19.14 -2.68
N GLY A 102 0.43 -18.84 -2.27
CA GLY A 102 0.12 -17.70 -1.39
C GLY A 102 0.88 -17.70 -0.08
N ARG A 103 1.45 -18.83 0.37
CA ARG A 103 2.27 -18.92 1.57
C ARG A 103 3.58 -18.12 1.50
N PHE A 104 4.07 -17.87 0.29
CA PHE A 104 5.29 -17.12 0.04
C PHE A 104 5.05 -15.66 -0.36
N LEU A 105 3.77 -15.24 -0.48
CA LEU A 105 3.47 -13.87 -0.78
C LEU A 105 3.82 -12.98 0.42
N ALA A 106 4.48 -11.87 0.13
CA ALA A 106 4.76 -10.83 1.11
C ALA A 106 3.49 -10.08 1.57
N TYR A 107 2.38 -10.34 0.92
CA TYR A 107 1.08 -9.74 1.14
C TYR A 107 0.16 -10.69 1.90
N ASP A 108 -0.73 -10.12 2.71
CA ASP A 108 -1.83 -10.88 3.30
C ASP A 108 -2.83 -11.35 2.24
N ASP A 109 -3.68 -12.30 2.61
CA ASP A 109 -4.64 -12.92 1.68
C ASP A 109 -5.65 -11.93 1.10
N THR A 110 -5.99 -10.87 1.85
CA THR A 110 -6.82 -9.80 1.34
C THR A 110 -6.17 -9.11 0.16
N TYR A 111 -4.85 -8.98 0.21
CA TYR A 111 -4.07 -8.39 -0.86
C TYR A 111 -4.00 -9.29 -2.09
N THR A 112 -3.96 -10.60 -1.89
CA THR A 112 -4.02 -11.59 -2.97
C THR A 112 -5.33 -11.47 -3.75
N ASP A 113 -6.45 -11.44 -3.05
CA ASP A 113 -7.77 -11.28 -3.68
C ASP A 113 -7.93 -9.90 -4.32
N TYR A 114 -7.38 -8.86 -3.70
CA TYR A 114 -7.30 -7.54 -4.28
C TYR A 114 -6.52 -7.54 -5.59
N LEU A 115 -5.32 -8.11 -5.63
CA LEU A 115 -4.52 -8.17 -6.85
C LEU A 115 -5.21 -8.97 -7.96
N LYS A 116 -5.84 -10.10 -7.63
CA LYS A 116 -6.60 -10.91 -8.60
C LYS A 116 -7.75 -10.16 -9.23
N SER A 117 -8.48 -9.37 -8.46
CA SER A 117 -9.73 -8.74 -8.86
C SER A 117 -9.55 -7.35 -9.43
N LYS A 118 -8.55 -6.60 -8.97
CA LYS A 118 -8.43 -5.14 -9.23
C LYS A 118 -7.10 -4.70 -9.82
N ALA A 119 -6.03 -5.49 -9.71
CA ALA A 119 -4.80 -5.12 -10.38
C ALA A 119 -5.00 -5.11 -11.90
N ARG A 120 -4.42 -4.12 -12.56
CA ARG A 120 -4.43 -3.99 -14.01
C ARG A 120 -3.12 -4.48 -14.58
N VAL A 121 -3.16 -5.48 -15.43
CA VAL A 121 -1.99 -5.91 -16.21
C VAL A 121 -1.75 -4.89 -17.31
N PHE A 122 -0.56 -4.32 -17.36
CA PHE A 122 -0.13 -3.37 -18.38
C PHE A 122 0.48 -4.09 -19.60
N THR A 123 1.23 -5.17 -19.35
CA THR A 123 1.79 -6.00 -20.42
C THR A 123 2.12 -7.41 -19.93
N GLY A 124 2.17 -8.37 -20.85
CA GLY A 124 2.45 -9.78 -20.60
C GLY A 124 1.23 -10.60 -20.15
N PRO A 125 1.43 -11.88 -19.84
CA PRO A 125 0.36 -12.78 -19.41
C PRO A 125 -0.12 -12.45 -18.01
N ASN A 126 -1.41 -12.65 -17.74
CA ASN A 126 -1.98 -12.37 -16.43
C ASN A 126 -1.75 -13.52 -15.43
N PHE A 127 -0.57 -13.60 -14.87
CA PHE A 127 -0.23 -14.57 -13.83
C PHE A 127 -0.90 -14.31 -12.48
N LEU A 128 -1.48 -13.12 -12.25
CA LEU A 128 -2.17 -12.80 -11.01
C LEU A 128 -3.40 -13.69 -10.79
N LYS A 129 -4.04 -14.15 -11.86
CA LYS A 129 -5.20 -15.04 -11.77
C LYS A 129 -4.88 -16.41 -11.17
N GLU A 130 -3.61 -16.79 -11.18
CA GLU A 130 -3.13 -18.07 -10.64
C GLU A 130 -2.78 -18.02 -9.16
N MET A 131 -2.80 -16.82 -8.55
CA MET A 131 -2.52 -16.68 -7.12
C MET A 131 -3.55 -17.43 -6.28
N THR A 132 -3.08 -18.14 -5.26
CA THR A 132 -3.93 -18.84 -4.30
C THR A 132 -3.96 -18.08 -2.99
N GLY A 133 -5.17 -17.72 -2.53
CA GLY A 133 -5.39 -17.15 -1.20
C GLY A 133 -5.41 -18.23 -0.11
N MET A 134 -5.06 -17.87 1.10
CA MET A 134 -5.17 -18.69 2.31
C MET A 134 -6.25 -18.15 3.26
N ASN A 135 -6.50 -18.83 4.36
CA ASN A 135 -7.57 -18.50 5.29
C ASN A 135 -7.40 -17.10 5.91
N TYR A 136 -8.27 -16.25 5.56
CA TYR A 136 -8.41 -14.84 5.46
C TYR A 136 -8.41 -14.05 6.78
N LYS A 137 -9.29 -14.41 7.74
CA LYS A 137 -9.59 -13.51 8.88
C LYS A 137 -8.42 -13.35 9.86
N ARG A 138 -7.69 -14.42 10.11
CA ARG A 138 -6.57 -14.42 11.05
C ARG A 138 -5.39 -13.60 10.54
N GLU A 139 -5.06 -13.72 9.25
CA GLU A 139 -3.94 -13.01 8.65
C GLU A 139 -4.21 -11.50 8.54
N VAL A 140 -5.46 -11.10 8.36
CA VAL A 140 -5.84 -9.69 8.36
C VAL A 140 -5.60 -9.05 9.74
N LEU A 141 -5.99 -9.71 10.84
CA LEU A 141 -5.68 -9.21 12.19
C LEU A 141 -4.19 -9.18 12.48
N ARG A 142 -3.45 -10.19 12.02
CA ARG A 142 -1.99 -10.23 12.16
C ARG A 142 -1.33 -9.07 11.40
N SER A 143 -1.76 -8.82 10.17
CA SER A 143 -1.34 -7.69 9.37
C SER A 143 -1.71 -6.35 10.04
N ALA A 144 -2.90 -6.26 10.64
CA ALA A 144 -3.34 -5.13 11.41
C ALA A 144 -2.42 -4.84 12.60
N ALA A 145 -2.14 -5.85 13.42
CA ALA A 145 -1.25 -5.74 14.57
C ALA A 145 0.18 -5.34 14.16
N TYR A 146 0.68 -5.91 13.06
CA TYR A 146 1.98 -5.53 12.50
C TYR A 146 2.03 -4.06 12.08
N ASN A 147 1.03 -3.60 11.34
CA ASN A 147 0.94 -2.22 10.90
C ASN A 147 0.80 -1.24 12.08
N LEU A 148 0.00 -1.60 13.10
CA LEU A 148 -0.12 -0.79 14.30
C LEU A 148 1.22 -0.66 15.04
N ARG A 149 1.97 -1.77 15.18
CA ARG A 149 3.32 -1.74 15.75
C ARG A 149 4.25 -0.83 14.94
N LYS A 150 4.17 -0.92 13.60
CA LYS A 150 4.96 -0.06 12.71
C LYS A 150 4.59 1.41 12.87
N ALA A 151 3.31 1.73 13.02
CA ALA A 151 2.86 3.09 13.28
C ALA A 151 3.33 3.63 14.64
N ARG A 152 3.28 2.82 15.70
CA ARG A 152 3.80 3.20 17.03
C ARG A 152 5.30 3.48 16.98
N ASN A 153 6.06 2.62 16.30
CA ASN A 153 7.50 2.86 16.09
C ASN A 153 7.74 4.13 15.27
N GLY A 154 6.95 4.36 14.22
CA GLY A 154 6.99 5.58 13.44
C GLY A 154 6.70 6.83 14.26
N LEU A 155 5.74 6.76 15.18
CA LEU A 155 5.42 7.86 16.09
C LEU A 155 6.58 8.17 17.03
N LEU A 156 7.20 7.14 17.62
CA LEU A 156 8.40 7.30 18.46
C LEU A 156 9.55 7.92 17.66
N MET A 157 9.83 7.42 16.48
CA MET A 157 10.89 7.95 15.62
C MET A 157 10.58 9.34 15.08
N HIS A 158 9.32 9.69 14.89
CA HIS A 158 8.92 11.04 14.57
C HIS A 158 9.33 11.99 15.70
N PHE A 159 9.04 11.63 16.95
CA PHE A 159 9.43 12.43 18.11
C PHE A 159 10.95 12.62 18.20
N VAL A 160 11.71 11.54 18.04
CA VAL A 160 13.19 11.58 18.06
C VAL A 160 13.74 12.49 16.95
N ASN A 161 13.19 12.38 15.73
CA ASN A 161 13.69 13.09 14.57
C ASN A 161 13.06 14.48 14.37
N LEU A 162 12.15 14.91 15.25
CA LEU A 162 11.38 16.14 15.07
C LEU A 162 12.27 17.38 14.85
N ARG A 163 13.45 17.40 15.47
CA ARG A 163 14.41 18.50 15.38
C ARG A 163 15.63 18.17 14.50
N GLU A 164 16.00 16.89 14.41
CA GLU A 164 17.25 16.44 13.78
C GLU A 164 17.06 16.12 12.29
N ASP A 165 15.97 15.46 11.93
CA ASP A 165 15.67 15.08 10.54
C ASP A 165 14.19 15.29 10.18
N PRO A 166 13.83 16.52 9.77
CA PRO A 166 12.46 16.86 9.40
C PRO A 166 11.87 16.01 8.28
N LEU A 167 12.68 15.49 7.37
CA LEU A 167 12.21 14.65 6.28
C LEU A 167 11.75 13.28 6.78
N ILE A 168 12.54 12.67 7.67
CA ILE A 168 12.18 11.39 8.30
C ILE A 168 10.97 11.57 9.21
N ALA A 169 10.92 12.65 10.00
CA ALA A 169 9.76 12.98 10.83
C ALA A 169 8.47 13.06 10.00
N ARG A 170 8.50 13.75 8.86
CA ARG A 170 7.36 13.83 7.93
C ARG A 170 6.95 12.45 7.39
N LYS A 171 7.91 11.62 6.97
CA LYS A 171 7.62 10.26 6.51
C LYS A 171 6.93 9.42 7.57
N ASN A 172 7.36 9.54 8.82
CA ASN A 172 6.76 8.83 9.94
C ASN A 172 5.32 9.30 10.20
N ALA A 173 5.05 10.60 10.12
CA ALA A 173 3.70 11.15 10.25
C ALA A 173 2.75 10.63 9.15
N VAL A 174 3.20 10.65 7.90
CA VAL A 174 2.43 10.11 6.78
C VAL A 174 2.18 8.60 6.94
N SER A 175 3.17 7.86 7.42
CA SER A 175 3.01 6.43 7.71
C SER A 175 1.93 6.16 8.75
N CYS A 176 1.87 6.94 9.82
CA CYS A 176 0.83 6.82 10.84
C CYS A 176 -0.58 7.08 10.26
N MET A 177 -0.73 8.08 9.39
CA MET A 177 -2.00 8.36 8.70
C MET A 177 -2.39 7.21 7.77
N ASN A 178 -1.44 6.70 6.99
CA ASN A 178 -1.71 5.61 6.04
C ASN A 178 -2.11 4.31 6.76
N VAL A 179 -1.58 4.07 7.96
CA VAL A 179 -2.02 2.92 8.79
C VAL A 179 -3.50 3.04 9.14
N LEU A 180 -3.98 4.22 9.55
CA LEU A 180 -5.40 4.41 9.82
C LEU A 180 -6.27 4.02 8.62
N TRP A 181 -5.93 4.51 7.43
CA TRP A 181 -6.63 4.16 6.19
C TRP A 181 -6.59 2.67 5.86
N SER A 182 -5.43 2.08 5.92
CA SER A 182 -5.25 0.66 5.64
C SER A 182 -6.08 -0.20 6.59
N MET A 183 -6.10 0.16 7.88
CA MET A 183 -6.87 -0.55 8.89
C MET A 183 -8.38 -0.47 8.67
N GLN A 184 -8.90 0.72 8.29
CA GLN A 184 -10.33 0.87 8.02
C GLN A 184 -10.81 -0.04 6.90
N LYS A 185 -10.06 -0.08 5.80
CA LYS A 185 -10.37 -0.98 4.68
C LYS A 185 -10.43 -2.43 5.14
N LYS A 186 -9.45 -2.87 5.93
CA LYS A 186 -9.40 -4.23 6.46
C LYS A 186 -10.53 -4.56 7.43
N LEU A 187 -10.90 -3.64 8.31
CA LEU A 187 -12.00 -3.83 9.24
C LEU A 187 -13.35 -3.93 8.52
N ILE A 188 -13.59 -3.11 7.51
CA ILE A 188 -14.78 -3.19 6.66
C ILE A 188 -14.81 -4.54 5.96
N GLU A 189 -13.72 -4.92 5.31
CA GLU A 189 -13.61 -6.17 4.57
C GLU A 189 -13.87 -7.39 5.46
N LEU A 190 -13.33 -7.41 6.69
CA LEU A 190 -13.60 -8.47 7.66
C LEU A 190 -15.06 -8.51 8.11
N ALA A 191 -15.73 -7.37 8.21
CA ALA A 191 -17.09 -7.28 8.70
C ALA A 191 -18.14 -7.54 7.61
N THR A 192 -17.85 -7.19 6.35
CA THR A 192 -18.81 -7.22 5.24
C THR A 192 -18.48 -8.22 4.15
N GLU A 193 -17.26 -8.79 4.17
CA GLU A 193 -16.69 -9.61 3.07
C GLU A 193 -16.57 -8.84 1.73
N GLU A 194 -16.73 -7.51 1.77
CA GLU A 194 -16.58 -6.63 0.61
C GLU A 194 -15.20 -5.99 0.59
N ILE A 195 -14.48 -6.16 -0.52
CA ILE A 195 -13.18 -5.53 -0.71
C ILE A 195 -13.36 -4.07 -1.13
N VAL A 196 -12.90 -3.16 -0.29
CA VAL A 196 -13.04 -1.71 -0.49
C VAL A 196 -11.83 -1.12 -1.17
N PHE A 197 -12.04 -0.39 -2.26
CA PHE A 197 -10.95 0.14 -3.10
C PHE A 197 -10.81 1.65 -2.99
N ARG A 198 -11.90 2.38 -3.18
CA ARG A 198 -11.89 3.83 -3.24
C ARG A 198 -11.97 4.46 -1.86
N GLU A 199 -11.28 5.57 -1.68
CA GLU A 199 -11.24 6.27 -0.40
C GLU A 199 -12.63 6.77 0.04
N ASN A 200 -13.40 7.32 -0.88
CA ASN A 200 -14.77 7.75 -0.60
C ASN A 200 -15.70 6.58 -0.23
N GLU A 201 -15.55 5.44 -0.90
CA GLU A 201 -16.29 4.22 -0.56
C GLU A 201 -15.91 3.73 0.84
N THR A 202 -14.62 3.78 1.19
CA THR A 202 -14.12 3.41 2.52
C THR A 202 -14.82 4.19 3.62
N LEU A 203 -14.94 5.50 3.48
CA LEU A 203 -15.60 6.34 4.48
C LEU A 203 -17.07 6.00 4.65
N ASN A 204 -17.80 5.92 3.53
CA ASN A 204 -19.24 5.64 3.53
C ASN A 204 -19.54 4.25 4.10
N LEU A 205 -18.78 3.23 3.71
CA LEU A 205 -18.93 1.87 4.22
C LEU A 205 -18.53 1.77 5.68
N PHE A 206 -17.49 2.50 6.10
CA PHE A 206 -17.08 2.54 7.50
C PHE A 206 -18.18 3.10 8.39
N GLU A 207 -18.75 4.26 8.06
CA GLU A 207 -19.84 4.87 8.81
C GLU A 207 -21.09 3.98 8.89
N LYS A 208 -21.38 3.25 7.82
CA LYS A 208 -22.49 2.28 7.75
C LYS A 208 -22.24 1.04 8.59
N THR A 209 -21.00 0.51 8.55
CA THR A 209 -20.64 -0.76 9.20
C THR A 209 -20.39 -0.60 10.69
N PHE A 210 -19.85 0.54 11.09
CA PHE A 210 -19.45 0.89 12.45
C PHE A 210 -20.04 2.23 12.90
N PRO A 211 -21.37 2.37 12.97
CA PRO A 211 -22.02 3.65 13.28
C PRO A 211 -21.71 4.16 14.70
N GLU A 212 -21.27 3.28 15.60
CA GLU A 212 -20.85 3.61 16.96
C GLU A 212 -19.51 4.35 17.02
N TYR A 213 -18.77 4.40 15.92
CA TYR A 213 -17.45 5.01 15.84
C TYR A 213 -17.49 6.44 15.34
N ASP A 214 -16.71 7.26 15.98
CA ASP A 214 -16.43 8.61 15.50
C ASP A 214 -15.48 8.59 14.29
N ALA A 215 -16.03 8.80 13.11
CA ALA A 215 -15.29 8.82 11.87
C ALA A 215 -14.52 10.13 11.59
N ARG A 216 -14.46 11.09 12.54
CA ARG A 216 -13.82 12.41 12.33
C ARG A 216 -12.36 12.28 11.88
N TYR A 217 -11.60 11.37 12.50
CA TYR A 217 -10.20 11.17 12.12
C TYR A 217 -10.05 10.52 10.74
N LEU A 218 -10.99 9.67 10.34
CA LEU A 218 -11.01 9.09 9.02
C LEU A 218 -11.36 10.14 7.95
N LYS A 219 -12.32 11.01 8.23
CA LYS A 219 -12.65 12.18 7.37
C LYS A 219 -11.47 13.13 7.23
N LEU A 220 -10.78 13.41 8.34
CA LEU A 220 -9.58 14.24 8.32
C LEU A 220 -8.45 13.60 7.52
N ALA A 221 -8.23 12.29 7.66
CA ALA A 221 -7.26 11.55 6.85
C ALA A 221 -7.61 11.62 5.36
N LEU A 222 -8.89 11.55 4.99
CA LEU A 222 -9.35 11.72 3.61
C LEU A 222 -9.04 13.13 3.09
N CYS A 223 -9.36 14.18 3.85
CA CYS A 223 -9.02 15.55 3.49
C CYS A 223 -7.52 15.74 3.27
N LEU A 224 -6.69 15.22 4.17
CA LEU A 224 -5.24 15.26 4.04
C LEU A 224 -4.72 14.54 2.79
N ARG A 225 -5.41 13.51 2.33
CA ARG A 225 -5.05 12.77 1.13
C ARG A 225 -5.52 13.47 -0.15
N THR A 226 -6.69 14.10 -0.14
CA THR A 226 -7.33 14.64 -1.35
C THR A 226 -7.01 16.11 -1.61
N ILE A 227 -6.68 16.89 -0.56
CA ILE A 227 -6.39 18.33 -0.67
C ILE A 227 -4.88 18.56 -0.50
N PRO A 228 -4.12 18.76 -1.58
CA PRO A 228 -2.66 18.89 -1.51
C PRO A 228 -2.18 20.05 -0.61
N SER A 229 -2.81 21.22 -0.69
CA SER A 229 -2.45 22.38 0.14
C SER A 229 -2.58 22.08 1.62
N TYR A 230 -3.68 21.47 2.01
CA TYR A 230 -3.95 21.10 3.40
C TYR A 230 -2.96 20.04 3.91
N PHE A 231 -2.61 19.08 3.07
CA PHE A 231 -1.57 18.10 3.37
C PHE A 231 -0.21 18.77 3.63
N PHE A 232 0.22 19.64 2.72
CA PHE A 232 1.53 20.31 2.84
C PHE A 232 1.58 21.27 4.04
N GLU A 233 0.50 21.97 4.30
CA GLU A 233 0.38 22.84 5.48
C GLU A 233 0.49 22.05 6.77
N THR A 234 -0.29 20.96 6.91
CA THR A 234 -0.31 20.14 8.11
C THR A 234 1.00 19.39 8.34
N PHE A 235 1.50 18.68 7.32
CA PHE A 235 2.74 17.90 7.44
C PHE A 235 4.02 18.69 7.18
N GLY A 236 3.90 19.97 6.78
CA GLY A 236 4.98 20.94 6.78
C GLY A 236 5.31 21.43 8.19
N ASN A 237 4.28 21.58 9.06
CA ASN A 237 4.45 21.83 10.47
C ASN A 237 4.58 20.50 11.23
N LEU A 238 5.80 20.19 11.66
CA LEU A 238 6.13 18.87 12.23
C LEU A 238 5.51 18.62 13.59
N GLU A 239 5.29 19.65 14.41
CA GLU A 239 4.63 19.50 15.71
C GLU A 239 3.15 19.15 15.53
N ASN A 240 2.45 19.86 14.65
CA ASN A 240 1.06 19.55 14.31
C ASN A 240 0.95 18.14 13.70
N ALA A 241 1.91 17.77 12.85
CA ALA A 241 1.94 16.43 12.26
C ALA A 241 2.14 15.34 13.31
N PHE A 242 2.97 15.59 14.33
CA PHE A 242 3.16 14.65 15.45
C PHE A 242 1.87 14.47 16.26
N ASP A 243 1.22 15.55 16.67
CA ASP A 243 -0.02 15.49 17.44
C ASP A 243 -1.14 14.81 16.68
N LEU A 244 -1.26 15.09 15.38
CA LEU A 244 -2.23 14.44 14.52
C LEU A 244 -1.93 12.94 14.35
N SER A 245 -0.67 12.57 14.15
CA SER A 245 -0.23 11.18 14.06
C SER A 245 -0.54 10.38 15.32
N LYS A 246 -0.33 10.97 16.49
CA LYS A 246 -0.70 10.40 17.79
C LYS A 246 -2.20 10.12 17.87
N LYS A 247 -3.04 11.06 17.44
CA LYS A 247 -4.50 10.88 17.39
C LYS A 247 -4.91 9.78 16.43
N PHE A 248 -4.28 9.69 15.26
CA PHE A 248 -4.54 8.60 14.30
C PHE A 248 -4.17 7.23 14.85
N VAL A 249 -3.03 7.10 15.51
CA VAL A 249 -2.63 5.84 16.15
C VAL A 249 -3.63 5.45 17.24
N SER A 250 -4.01 6.38 18.13
CA SER A 250 -4.96 6.11 19.20
C SER A 250 -6.35 5.74 18.66
N ALA A 251 -6.84 6.42 17.62
CA ALA A 251 -8.10 6.07 16.97
C ALA A 251 -8.06 4.65 16.38
N THR A 252 -6.95 4.29 15.70
CA THR A 252 -6.76 2.95 15.13
C THR A 252 -6.72 1.87 16.20
N GLU A 253 -6.05 2.13 17.33
CA GLU A 253 -6.01 1.19 18.46
C GLU A 253 -7.41 0.93 19.04
N LEU A 254 -8.17 2.00 19.25
CA LEU A 254 -9.55 1.89 19.76
C LEU A 254 -10.43 1.08 18.80
N MET A 255 -10.32 1.33 17.51
CA MET A 255 -11.06 0.60 16.48
C MET A 255 -10.73 -0.89 16.49
N ILE A 256 -9.45 -1.25 16.54
CA ILE A 256 -9.02 -2.66 16.63
C ILE A 256 -9.58 -3.32 17.89
N GLN A 257 -9.48 -2.66 19.04
CA GLN A 257 -10.00 -3.20 20.31
C GLN A 257 -11.51 -3.43 20.25
N THR A 258 -12.26 -2.51 19.67
CA THR A 258 -13.72 -2.67 19.55
C THR A 258 -14.07 -3.74 18.55
N TYR A 259 -13.33 -3.83 17.42
CA TYR A 259 -13.50 -4.92 16.47
C TYR A 259 -13.30 -6.29 17.14
N ILE A 260 -12.22 -6.47 17.90
CA ILE A 260 -11.93 -7.72 18.62
C ILE A 260 -13.05 -8.03 19.64
N LYS A 261 -13.59 -7.03 20.34
CA LYS A 261 -14.72 -7.21 21.25
C LYS A 261 -16.00 -7.63 20.53
N LYS A 262 -16.24 -7.10 19.34
CA LYS A 262 -17.45 -7.41 18.54
C LYS A 262 -17.35 -8.78 17.86
N TYR A 263 -16.15 -9.23 17.52
CA TYR A 263 -15.86 -10.47 16.83
C TYR A 263 -14.79 -11.29 17.57
N PRO A 264 -15.10 -11.82 18.78
CA PRO A 264 -14.10 -12.49 19.62
C PRO A 264 -13.52 -13.75 18.97
N GLU A 265 -14.26 -14.39 18.07
CA GLU A 265 -13.83 -15.57 17.33
C GLU A 265 -12.61 -15.33 16.44
N VAL A 266 -12.40 -14.08 16.02
CA VAL A 266 -11.25 -13.70 15.18
C VAL A 266 -9.97 -13.57 15.99
N SER A 267 -10.09 -13.31 17.30
CA SER A 267 -8.96 -13.18 18.24
C SER A 267 -8.64 -14.47 18.98
N SER A 268 -9.51 -15.49 18.92
CA SER A 268 -9.26 -16.77 19.56
C SER A 268 -8.08 -17.49 18.88
N PHE A 269 -6.97 -17.56 19.61
CA PHE A 269 -5.85 -18.41 19.24
C PHE A 269 -6.20 -19.84 19.66
N GLU A 270 -6.47 -20.72 18.72
CA GLU A 270 -6.30 -22.14 18.99
C GLU A 270 -4.82 -22.38 19.25
N VAL A 271 -4.48 -22.61 20.50
CA VAL A 271 -3.15 -23.11 20.86
C VAL A 271 -3.08 -24.50 20.24
N ILE A 272 -2.39 -24.62 19.11
CA ILE A 272 -2.02 -25.93 18.58
C ILE A 272 -1.07 -26.50 19.64
N LYS A 273 -1.59 -27.40 20.47
CA LYS A 273 -0.75 -28.26 21.30
C LYS A 273 0.04 -29.11 20.32
N ILE A 274 1.32 -28.82 20.17
CA ILE A 274 2.28 -29.72 19.54
C ILE A 274 2.47 -30.85 20.57
N GLU A 275 1.84 -31.99 20.33
CA GLU A 275 2.12 -33.22 21.03
C GLU A 275 3.47 -33.81 20.58
#